data_8ce2d01206f6d014af86c1053aed6823
#
_entry.id   8ce2d01206f6d014af86c1053aed6823
#
_cell.length_a   1.000
_cell.length_b   1.000
_cell.length_c   1.000
_cell.angle_alpha   90.00
_cell.angle_beta   90.00
_cell.angle_gamma   90.00
#
_symmetry.space_group_name_H-M   'P 1'
#
loop_
_entity.id
_entity.type
_entity.pdbx_description
1 polymer ?
#
loop_
_entity_poly.entity_id
_entity_poly.type
_entity_poly.pdbx_seq_one_letter_code
_entity_poly.pdbx_strand_id
1 'polypeptide(L)'
;MGLKIEYKQITNSDEAYAKVKTLITPEYVEKFQVKADVKYDDAKKIVSAKGSGFTLTLCFLPDHCDVDLDLSFLLKPLKNKILEKIEGQIRKNL
;
A
#
# COMPACT_ATOMS: atom_id res chain seq x y z
N MET A 1 2.12 -12.52 2.07
CA MET A 1 1.93 -12.23 3.49
C MET A 1 1.27 -10.88 3.65
N GLY A 2 0.16 -10.83 4.38
CA GLY A 2 -0.65 -9.63 4.51
C GLY A 2 -0.42 -8.92 5.83
N LEU A 3 -0.74 -7.64 5.84
CA LEU A 3 -0.70 -6.80 7.03
C LEU A 3 -2.04 -6.11 7.16
N LYS A 4 -2.59 -6.07 8.37
CA LYS A 4 -3.85 -5.41 8.65
C LYS A 4 -3.59 -4.10 9.40
N ILE A 5 -4.10 -2.99 8.87
CA ILE A 5 -3.96 -1.68 9.50
C ILE A 5 -5.35 -1.17 9.86
N GLU A 6 -5.62 -1.04 11.16
CA GLU A 6 -6.88 -0.51 11.63
C GLU A 6 -6.91 1.00 11.54
N TYR A 7 -8.06 1.57 11.21
CA TYR A 7 -8.22 3.01 11.12
C TYR A 7 -8.30 3.61 12.52
N LYS A 8 -7.58 4.72 12.73
CA LYS A 8 -7.60 5.45 14.00
C LYS A 8 -8.18 6.84 13.86
N GLN A 9 -7.84 7.53 12.75
CA GLN A 9 -8.28 8.89 12.50
C GLN A 9 -9.41 8.94 11.48
N ILE A 10 -9.60 7.88 10.74
CA ILE A 10 -10.55 7.80 9.65
C ILE A 10 -11.59 6.75 10.00
N THR A 11 -12.85 7.02 9.69
CA THR A 11 -13.96 6.20 10.12
C THR A 11 -14.58 5.36 9.01
N ASN A 12 -14.15 5.56 7.75
CA ASN A 12 -14.73 4.81 6.63
C ASN A 12 -13.71 4.53 5.54
N SER A 13 -14.05 3.58 4.66
CA SER A 13 -13.15 3.15 3.60
C SER A 13 -12.98 4.21 2.50
N ASP A 14 -13.99 5.05 2.28
CA ASP A 14 -13.90 6.10 1.25
C ASP A 14 -12.82 7.11 1.59
N GLU A 15 -12.79 7.57 2.84
CA GLU A 15 -11.76 8.51 3.28
C GLU A 15 -10.38 7.88 3.30
N ALA A 16 -10.30 6.63 3.76
CA ALA A 16 -9.03 5.91 3.79
C ALA A 16 -8.46 5.76 2.39
N TYR A 17 -9.29 5.33 1.45
CA TYR A 17 -8.90 5.16 0.06
C TYR A 17 -8.44 6.48 -0.55
N ALA A 18 -9.22 7.54 -0.38
CA ALA A 18 -8.90 8.85 -0.93
C ALA A 18 -7.57 9.38 -0.37
N LYS A 19 -7.34 9.18 0.91
CA LYS A 19 -6.12 9.66 1.55
C LYS A 19 -4.89 8.90 1.07
N VAL A 20 -4.97 7.58 1.05
CA VAL A 20 -3.83 6.75 0.63
C VAL A 20 -3.56 6.90 -0.87
N LYS A 21 -4.59 7.17 -1.66
CA LYS A 21 -4.44 7.43 -3.08
C LYS A 21 -3.49 8.60 -3.35
N THR A 22 -3.46 9.60 -2.46
CA THR A 22 -2.54 10.72 -2.58
C THR A 22 -1.15 10.42 -2.03
N LEU A 23 -1.02 9.37 -1.22
CA LEU A 23 0.26 8.99 -0.61
C LEU A 23 1.03 7.98 -1.45
N ILE A 24 0.33 6.99 -1.98
CA ILE A 24 0.95 5.93 -2.79
C ILE A 24 0.90 6.36 -4.24
N THR A 25 1.92 7.06 -4.66
CA THR A 25 2.07 7.58 -6.03
C THR A 25 3.25 6.88 -6.70
N PRO A 26 3.37 6.96 -8.04
CA PRO A 26 4.55 6.41 -8.71
C PRO A 26 5.86 6.95 -8.14
N GLU A 27 5.89 8.24 -7.80
CA GLU A 27 7.09 8.86 -7.22
C GLU A 27 7.42 8.27 -5.84
N TYR A 28 6.40 7.96 -5.04
CA TYR A 28 6.61 7.33 -3.74
C TYR A 28 7.22 5.94 -3.89
N VAL A 29 6.67 5.16 -4.83
CA VAL A 29 7.15 3.78 -5.05
C VAL A 29 8.58 3.80 -5.60
N GLU A 30 8.93 4.76 -6.43
CA GLU A 30 10.28 4.89 -6.96
C GLU A 30 11.34 5.10 -5.87
N LYS A 31 10.94 5.63 -4.71
CA LYS A 31 11.85 5.79 -3.59
C LYS A 31 12.40 4.47 -3.06
N PHE A 32 11.73 3.37 -3.35
CA PHE A 32 12.22 2.03 -2.99
C PHE A 32 13.15 1.46 -4.04
N GLN A 33 13.57 2.27 -5.03
CA GLN A 33 14.44 1.88 -6.13
C GLN A 33 13.82 0.81 -7.03
N VAL A 34 12.51 0.80 -7.12
CA VAL A 34 11.77 -0.07 -8.02
C VAL A 34 10.85 0.78 -8.90
N LYS A 35 10.69 0.37 -10.14
CA LYS A 35 9.73 1.00 -11.04
C LYS A 35 8.45 0.20 -10.98
N ALA A 36 7.35 0.88 -10.73
CA ALA A 36 6.07 0.22 -10.65
C ALA A 36 4.97 1.06 -11.26
N ASP A 37 4.00 0.39 -11.85
CA ASP A 37 2.77 1.02 -12.30
C ASP A 37 1.78 1.02 -11.14
N VAL A 38 1.28 2.19 -10.81
CA VAL A 38 0.31 2.34 -9.74
C VAL A 38 -1.06 2.48 -10.36
N LYS A 39 -2.00 1.67 -9.91
CA LYS A 39 -3.38 1.68 -10.39
C LYS A 39 -4.34 1.85 -9.22
N TYR A 40 -5.44 2.54 -9.48
CA TYR A 40 -6.46 2.80 -8.48
C TYR A 40 -7.79 2.24 -8.96
N ASP A 41 -8.43 1.41 -8.15
CA ASP A 41 -9.75 0.88 -8.46
C ASP A 41 -10.76 1.54 -7.52
N ASP A 42 -11.42 2.58 -8.01
CA ASP A 42 -12.36 3.37 -7.21
C ASP A 42 -13.59 2.55 -6.80
N ALA A 43 -14.01 1.62 -7.64
CA ALA A 43 -15.19 0.80 -7.35
C ALA A 43 -14.92 -0.18 -6.21
N LYS A 44 -13.74 -0.79 -6.20
CA LYS A 44 -13.37 -1.78 -5.18
C LYS A 44 -12.54 -1.19 -4.06
N LYS A 45 -12.13 0.07 -4.19
CA LYS A 45 -11.26 0.76 -3.23
C LYS A 45 -9.97 0.00 -3.00
N ILE A 46 -9.30 -0.29 -4.12
CA ILE A 46 -8.02 -1.00 -4.11
C ILE A 46 -6.98 -0.12 -4.78
N VAL A 47 -5.84 0.04 -4.12
CA VAL A 47 -4.65 0.67 -4.70
C VAL A 47 -3.65 -0.44 -4.94
N SER A 48 -3.13 -0.54 -6.16
CA SER A 48 -2.12 -1.55 -6.47
C SER A 48 -0.93 -0.92 -7.17
N ALA A 49 0.26 -1.39 -6.81
CA ALA A 49 1.50 -1.02 -7.47
C ALA A 49 2.18 -2.28 -7.93
N LYS A 50 2.41 -2.40 -9.23
CA LYS A 50 2.99 -3.60 -9.80
C LYS A 50 4.22 -3.25 -10.61
N GLY A 51 5.33 -3.90 -10.29
CA GLY A 51 6.59 -3.73 -11.00
C GLY A 51 7.29 -5.06 -11.22
N SER A 52 8.51 -4.99 -11.75
CA SER A 52 9.30 -6.20 -11.97
C SER A 52 9.71 -6.80 -10.62
N GLY A 53 9.13 -7.94 -10.27
CA GLY A 53 9.41 -8.63 -9.00
C GLY A 53 8.82 -7.95 -7.77
N PHE A 54 7.87 -7.04 -7.96
CA PHE A 54 7.27 -6.28 -6.87
C PHE A 54 5.77 -6.12 -7.14
N THR A 55 4.95 -6.49 -6.16
CA THR A 55 3.51 -6.26 -6.23
C THR A 55 3.01 -5.84 -4.87
N LEU A 56 2.41 -4.66 -4.79
CA LEU A 56 1.80 -4.14 -3.57
C LEU A 56 0.32 -3.94 -3.82
N THR A 57 -0.51 -4.45 -2.93
CA THR A 57 -1.97 -4.29 -3.02
C THR A 57 -2.50 -3.78 -1.69
N LEU A 58 -3.28 -2.72 -1.75
CA LEU A 58 -3.94 -2.14 -0.59
C LEU A 58 -5.44 -2.22 -0.81
N CYS A 59 -6.13 -2.96 0.04
CA CYS A 59 -7.58 -3.12 -0.02
C CYS A 59 -8.22 -2.43 1.18
N PHE A 60 -9.08 -1.46 0.91
CA PHE A 60 -9.69 -0.65 1.97
C PHE A 60 -11.05 -1.21 2.33
N LEU A 61 -11.16 -1.73 3.54
CA LEU A 61 -12.38 -2.28 4.11
C LEU A 61 -13.00 -1.24 5.07
N PRO A 62 -14.25 -1.45 5.52
CA PRO A 62 -14.92 -0.44 6.34
C PRO A 62 -14.20 -0.05 7.62
N ASP A 63 -13.46 -0.98 8.23
CA ASP A 63 -12.80 -0.74 9.51
C ASP A 63 -11.29 -0.89 9.48
N HIS A 64 -10.72 -1.37 8.38
CA HIS A 64 -9.28 -1.55 8.28
C HIS A 64 -8.81 -1.60 6.82
N CYS A 65 -7.51 -1.55 6.63
CA CYS A 65 -6.86 -1.69 5.33
C CYS A 65 -6.02 -2.95 5.34
N ASP A 66 -6.24 -3.82 4.36
CA ASP A 66 -5.38 -4.98 4.14
C ASP A 66 -4.25 -4.60 3.20
N VAL A 67 -3.02 -4.82 3.64
CA VAL A 67 -1.81 -4.58 2.87
C VAL A 67 -1.22 -5.92 2.47
N ASP A 68 -1.02 -6.14 1.19
CA ASP A 68 -0.40 -7.34 0.68
C ASP A 68 0.82 -6.96 -0.15
N LEU A 69 1.98 -7.50 0.19
CA LEU A 69 3.23 -7.22 -0.51
C LEU A 69 3.84 -8.54 -0.96
N ASP A 70 4.04 -8.66 -2.27
CA ASP A 70 4.67 -9.82 -2.86
C ASP A 70 5.96 -9.38 -3.57
N LEU A 71 7.07 -10.04 -3.26
CA LEU A 71 8.37 -9.71 -3.81
C LEU A 71 9.02 -10.93 -4.43
N SER A 72 9.76 -10.70 -5.52
CA SER A 72 10.57 -11.75 -6.13
C SER A 72 11.67 -12.21 -5.17
N PHE A 73 12.28 -13.35 -5.48
CA PHE A 73 13.34 -13.92 -4.67
C PHE A 73 14.46 -12.90 -4.38
N LEU A 74 14.83 -12.11 -5.38
CA LEU A 74 15.92 -11.13 -5.24
C LEU A 74 15.56 -9.99 -4.28
N LEU A 75 14.28 -9.64 -4.17
CA LEU A 75 13.83 -8.53 -3.34
C LEU A 75 13.30 -8.97 -1.97
N LYS A 76 13.16 -10.27 -1.73
CA LYS A 76 12.65 -10.78 -0.46
C LYS A 76 13.37 -10.26 0.77
N PRO A 77 14.71 -10.12 0.75
CA PRO A 77 15.40 -9.57 1.93
C PRO A 77 14.96 -8.15 2.29
N LEU A 78 14.39 -7.40 1.35
CA LEU A 78 13.93 -6.03 1.60
C LEU A 78 12.48 -5.95 2.08
N LYS A 79 11.79 -7.08 2.14
CA LYS A 79 10.36 -7.11 2.44
C LYS A 79 9.99 -6.39 3.74
N ASN A 80 10.67 -6.70 4.82
CA ASN A 80 10.37 -6.09 6.11
C ASN A 80 10.61 -4.59 6.09
N LYS A 81 11.68 -4.14 5.44
CA LYS A 81 12.00 -2.73 5.32
C LYS A 81 10.92 -1.98 4.56
N ILE A 82 10.49 -2.54 3.45
CA ILE A 82 9.45 -1.93 2.61
C ILE A 82 8.12 -1.90 3.35
N LEU A 83 7.74 -3.01 4.00
CA LEU A 83 6.51 -3.08 4.77
C LEU A 83 6.50 -2.07 5.92
N GLU A 84 7.61 -1.93 6.65
CA GLU A 84 7.70 -0.97 7.73
C GLU A 84 7.50 0.47 7.26
N LYS A 85 8.09 0.82 6.14
CA LYS A 85 7.95 2.17 5.59
C LYS A 85 6.51 2.43 5.12
N ILE A 86 5.91 1.47 4.45
CA ILE A 86 4.53 1.58 3.98
C ILE A 86 3.59 1.64 5.17
N GLU A 87 3.75 0.74 6.14
CA GLU A 87 2.93 0.72 7.33
C GLU A 87 3.02 2.03 8.10
N GLY A 88 4.23 2.55 8.30
CA GLY A 88 4.43 3.81 9.00
C GLY A 88 3.75 4.97 8.30
N GLN A 89 3.85 5.03 6.98
CA GLN A 89 3.23 6.08 6.19
C GLN A 89 1.70 6.00 6.27
N ILE A 90 1.15 4.79 6.17
CA ILE A 90 -0.29 4.60 6.21
C ILE A 90 -0.84 4.85 7.60
N ARG A 91 -0.23 4.28 8.65
CA ARG A 91 -0.70 4.46 10.02
C ARG A 91 -0.66 5.91 10.47
N LYS A 92 0.30 6.66 9.98
CA LYS A 92 0.43 8.08 10.30
C LYS A 92 -0.76 8.89 9.77
N ASN A 93 -1.41 8.41 8.72
CA ASN A 93 -2.47 9.13 8.02
C ASN A 93 -3.86 8.51 8.17
N LEU A 94 -3.98 7.32 8.69
CA LEU A 94 -5.25 6.64 8.90
C LEU A 94 -5.55 6.48 10.38
#